data_db421aa7a2c9eba554103dac888c2924
#
_entry.id   db421aa7a2c9eba554103dac888c2924
#
_cell.length_a   1.000
_cell.length_b   1.000
_cell.length_c   1.000
_cell.angle_alpha   90.00
_cell.angle_beta   90.00
_cell.angle_gamma   90.00
#
_symmetry.space_group_name_H-M   'P 1'
#
loop_
_entity.id
_entity.type
_entity.pdbx_description
1 polymer ?
#
loop_
_entity_poly.entity_id
_entity_poly.type
_entity_poly.pdbx_seq_one_letter_code
_entity_poly.pdbx_strand_id
1 'polypeptide(L)'
;MKTLIHPTAVIHPDAELHPTVEVGAYAVIGAQVKVGPETTIGPHVAIEGCTEIGARNRIFPGAAIGFEPQDLKYSGASSLTKIGDRNTIREYVTINRATGEGEATAIGNDNLLMAYVHIAHNCEIADRVVITNTVQLAGHVRIENHARIGGVLGIHQFVHIGELAMVGGMTRIDRDVPPYMLVEGNPSRVRSLNLIGLKRAGISPDDLSLLKKAFRLIYHSEESFKQALEQLTELPQTPYLFHLLEFLRQSITADRRGPIPGRQRRSSHE
;
A
#
# COMPACT_ATOMS: atom_id res chain seq x y z
N MET A 1 -6.43 -28.67 27.76
CA MET A 1 -6.15 -27.34 27.17
C MET A 1 -6.11 -27.50 25.67
N LYS A 2 -6.78 -26.66 24.90
CA LYS A 2 -6.69 -26.68 23.44
C LYS A 2 -5.30 -26.15 23.08
N THR A 3 -4.49 -26.97 22.41
CA THR A 3 -3.19 -26.51 21.92
C THR A 3 -3.42 -25.44 20.86
N LEU A 4 -2.82 -24.27 21.02
CA LEU A 4 -2.93 -23.17 20.04
C LEU A 4 -2.15 -23.47 18.75
N ILE A 5 -1.22 -24.43 18.79
CA ILE A 5 -0.39 -24.86 17.67
C ILE A 5 -0.87 -26.24 17.19
N HIS A 6 -1.21 -26.34 15.91
CA HIS A 6 -1.60 -27.62 15.31
C HIS A 6 -0.40 -28.59 15.26
N PRO A 7 -0.58 -29.89 15.58
CA PRO A 7 0.56 -30.84 15.68
C PRO A 7 1.30 -31.10 14.36
N THR A 8 0.72 -30.75 13.21
CA THR A 8 1.39 -30.85 11.90
C THR A 8 2.06 -29.54 11.46
N ALA A 9 2.02 -28.48 12.28
CA ALA A 9 2.79 -27.29 11.99
C ALA A 9 4.27 -27.51 12.22
N VAL A 10 5.11 -26.94 11.36
CA VAL A 10 6.56 -27.00 11.47
C VAL A 10 7.07 -25.62 11.90
N ILE A 11 7.56 -25.53 13.13
CA ILE A 11 8.05 -24.26 13.68
C ILE A 11 9.53 -24.47 14.05
N HIS A 12 10.38 -23.59 13.50
CA HIS A 12 11.81 -23.65 13.84
C HIS A 12 12.02 -23.35 15.32
N PRO A 13 12.93 -24.04 16.03
CA PRO A 13 13.18 -23.83 17.47
C PRO A 13 13.55 -22.38 17.84
N ASP A 14 14.20 -21.66 16.94
CA ASP A 14 14.61 -20.27 17.13
C ASP A 14 13.53 -19.24 16.78
N ALA A 15 12.34 -19.67 16.32
CA ALA A 15 11.22 -18.77 16.10
C ALA A 15 10.64 -18.26 17.42
N GLU A 16 10.38 -16.97 17.51
CA GLU A 16 9.83 -16.31 18.69
C GLU A 16 8.31 -16.07 18.52
N LEU A 17 7.49 -16.98 19.01
CA LEU A 17 6.04 -16.85 18.98
C LEU A 17 5.50 -16.48 20.37
N HIS A 18 4.66 -15.42 20.44
CA HIS A 18 3.98 -15.13 21.70
C HIS A 18 3.06 -16.32 22.09
N PRO A 19 2.92 -16.66 23.40
CA PRO A 19 2.14 -17.83 23.85
C PRO A 19 0.67 -17.88 23.43
N THR A 20 0.10 -16.75 22.98
CA THR A 20 -1.29 -16.64 22.50
C THR A 20 -1.42 -16.74 20.98
N VAL A 21 -0.34 -17.00 20.25
CA VAL A 21 -0.39 -17.19 18.79
C VAL A 21 -1.06 -18.52 18.46
N GLU A 22 -1.99 -18.49 17.52
CA GLU A 22 -2.62 -19.70 16.98
C GLU A 22 -1.95 -20.07 15.64
N VAL A 23 -1.58 -21.35 15.47
CA VAL A 23 -0.94 -21.83 14.24
C VAL A 23 -1.71 -23.02 13.68
N GLY A 24 -2.15 -22.89 12.44
CA GLY A 24 -2.93 -23.90 11.71
C GLY A 24 -2.10 -25.06 11.17
N ALA A 25 -2.80 -26.05 10.63
CA ALA A 25 -2.19 -27.26 10.09
C ALA A 25 -1.24 -26.96 8.92
N TYR A 26 -0.10 -27.66 8.91
CA TYR A 26 0.92 -27.58 7.85
C TYR A 26 1.50 -26.17 7.63
N ALA A 27 1.34 -25.25 8.57
CA ALA A 27 2.05 -23.99 8.53
C ALA A 27 3.55 -24.23 8.77
N VAL A 28 4.41 -23.44 8.12
CA VAL A 28 5.87 -23.50 8.25
C VAL A 28 6.38 -22.13 8.70
N ILE A 29 7.14 -22.10 9.80
CA ILE A 29 7.66 -20.88 10.40
C ILE A 29 9.18 -21.01 10.58
N GLY A 30 9.93 -20.12 9.92
CA GLY A 30 11.40 -20.11 9.89
C GLY A 30 12.06 -19.56 11.16
N ALA A 31 13.38 -19.69 11.23
CA ALA A 31 14.19 -19.42 12.42
C ALA A 31 14.14 -17.97 12.94
N GLN A 32 14.10 -16.99 12.05
CA GLN A 32 14.21 -15.56 12.40
C GLN A 32 12.84 -14.86 12.43
N VAL A 33 11.77 -15.64 12.60
CA VAL A 33 10.40 -15.12 12.61
C VAL A 33 9.97 -14.78 14.03
N LYS A 34 9.43 -13.57 14.21
CA LYS A 34 8.84 -13.10 15.47
C LYS A 34 7.36 -12.77 15.25
N VAL A 35 6.49 -13.30 16.13
CA VAL A 35 5.04 -13.09 16.01
C VAL A 35 4.45 -12.62 17.34
N GLY A 36 3.80 -11.47 17.31
CA GLY A 36 3.16 -10.82 18.44
C GLY A 36 1.84 -11.48 18.88
N PRO A 37 1.30 -11.03 20.02
CA PRO A 37 0.17 -11.67 20.69
C PRO A 37 -1.11 -11.69 19.85
N GLU A 38 -1.94 -12.71 20.10
CA GLU A 38 -3.27 -12.88 19.51
C GLU A 38 -3.29 -12.93 17.97
N THR A 39 -2.14 -13.14 17.32
CA THR A 39 -2.05 -13.35 15.88
C THR A 39 -2.45 -14.79 15.54
N THR A 40 -3.27 -14.93 14.49
CA THR A 40 -3.70 -16.24 13.98
C THR A 40 -3.06 -16.53 12.63
N ILE A 41 -2.38 -17.66 12.52
CA ILE A 41 -1.70 -18.15 11.32
C ILE A 41 -2.49 -19.33 10.79
N GLY A 42 -3.08 -19.20 9.60
CA GLY A 42 -3.90 -20.21 8.97
C GLY A 42 -3.11 -21.44 8.49
N PRO A 43 -3.80 -22.47 8.02
CA PRO A 43 -3.15 -23.66 7.48
C PRO A 43 -2.36 -23.34 6.20
N HIS A 44 -1.26 -24.11 5.99
CA HIS A 44 -0.36 -23.95 4.84
C HIS A 44 0.24 -22.54 4.65
N VAL A 45 0.26 -21.72 5.68
CA VAL A 45 0.99 -20.45 5.66
C VAL A 45 2.47 -20.73 5.80
N ALA A 46 3.31 -20.04 5.01
CA ALA A 46 4.76 -20.10 5.13
C ALA A 46 5.31 -18.71 5.48
N ILE A 47 6.13 -18.65 6.55
CA ILE A 47 6.76 -17.41 7.00
C ILE A 47 8.24 -17.68 7.16
N GLU A 48 9.06 -16.88 6.49
CA GLU A 48 10.50 -17.08 6.37
C GLU A 48 11.28 -15.77 6.61
N GLY A 49 12.61 -15.90 6.64
CA GLY A 49 13.53 -14.76 6.74
C GLY A 49 13.38 -13.97 8.04
N CYS A 50 14.04 -12.82 8.10
CA CYS A 50 13.96 -11.88 9.21
C CYS A 50 12.59 -11.16 9.19
N THR A 51 11.54 -11.84 9.70
CA THR A 51 10.15 -11.38 9.61
C THR A 51 9.58 -11.09 11.00
N GLU A 52 9.16 -9.85 11.22
CA GLU A 52 8.48 -9.39 12.42
C GLU A 52 7.02 -9.12 12.14
N ILE A 53 6.12 -9.78 12.87
CA ILE A 53 4.66 -9.64 12.77
C ILE A 53 4.11 -9.19 14.12
N GLY A 54 3.37 -8.09 14.15
CA GLY A 54 2.78 -7.54 15.35
C GLY A 54 1.60 -8.35 15.90
N ALA A 55 0.76 -7.70 16.69
CA ALA A 55 -0.35 -8.32 17.41
C ALA A 55 -1.64 -8.39 16.58
N ARG A 56 -2.50 -9.37 16.91
CA ARG A 56 -3.88 -9.48 16.40
C ARG A 56 -3.99 -9.50 14.88
N ASN A 57 -2.98 -9.97 14.19
CA ASN A 57 -3.04 -10.21 12.75
C ASN A 57 -3.80 -11.50 12.45
N ARG A 58 -4.46 -11.53 11.31
CA ARG A 58 -5.15 -12.71 10.77
C ARG A 58 -4.54 -13.06 9.43
N ILE A 59 -3.80 -14.18 9.36
CA ILE A 59 -3.11 -14.66 8.16
C ILE A 59 -3.82 -15.89 7.66
N PHE A 60 -4.35 -15.81 6.45
CA PHE A 60 -5.21 -16.83 5.85
C PHE A 60 -4.41 -17.87 5.06
N PRO A 61 -5.04 -19.01 4.71
CA PRO A 61 -4.33 -20.15 4.11
C PRO A 61 -3.51 -19.81 2.87
N GLY A 62 -2.33 -20.42 2.78
CA GLY A 62 -1.44 -20.31 1.63
C GLY A 62 -0.71 -18.98 1.47
N ALA A 63 -0.82 -18.06 2.41
CA ALA A 63 0.01 -16.85 2.40
C ALA A 63 1.49 -17.19 2.56
N ALA A 64 2.37 -16.49 1.83
CA ALA A 64 3.83 -16.66 1.86
C ALA A 64 4.49 -15.31 2.19
N ILE A 65 5.16 -15.23 3.35
CA ILE A 65 5.64 -13.97 3.92
C ILE A 65 7.13 -14.06 4.20
N GLY A 66 7.89 -13.01 3.83
CA GLY A 66 9.30 -12.86 4.15
C GLY A 66 10.24 -13.65 3.25
N PHE A 67 9.76 -14.23 2.16
CA PHE A 67 10.60 -14.91 1.17
C PHE A 67 11.50 -13.94 0.41
N GLU A 68 12.48 -14.49 -0.29
CA GLU A 68 13.45 -13.74 -1.09
C GLU A 68 12.79 -12.81 -2.10
N PRO A 69 13.37 -11.62 -2.34
CA PRO A 69 12.91 -10.73 -3.38
C PRO A 69 12.96 -11.38 -4.76
N GLN A 70 11.96 -11.10 -5.58
CA GLN A 70 11.96 -11.46 -7.00
C GLN A 70 12.73 -10.39 -7.81
N ASP A 71 13.96 -10.10 -7.39
CA ASP A 71 14.84 -9.11 -8.03
C ASP A 71 16.18 -9.76 -8.38
N LEU A 72 16.59 -9.65 -9.64
CA LEU A 72 17.87 -10.20 -10.13
C LEU A 72 19.09 -9.59 -9.44
N LYS A 73 18.95 -8.45 -8.78
CA LYS A 73 20.02 -7.78 -8.02
C LYS A 73 20.20 -8.36 -6.61
N TYR A 74 19.24 -9.15 -6.14
CA TYR A 74 19.34 -9.74 -4.80
C TYR A 74 20.46 -10.77 -4.77
N SER A 75 21.34 -10.63 -3.78
CA SER A 75 22.53 -11.47 -3.62
C SER A 75 22.64 -12.11 -2.22
N GLY A 76 21.52 -12.27 -1.51
CA GLY A 76 21.51 -12.89 -0.18
C GLY A 76 21.68 -11.93 0.98
N ALA A 77 21.38 -10.63 0.79
CA ALA A 77 21.43 -9.62 1.86
C ALA A 77 20.50 -9.97 3.03
N SER A 78 20.93 -9.64 4.25
CA SER A 78 20.11 -9.75 5.45
C SER A 78 19.13 -8.59 5.52
N SER A 79 17.95 -8.81 4.96
CA SER A 79 16.88 -7.82 4.87
C SER A 79 15.61 -8.28 5.59
N LEU A 80 14.70 -7.37 5.84
CA LEU A 80 13.59 -7.57 6.77
C LEU A 80 12.23 -7.50 6.08
N THR A 81 11.23 -8.14 6.72
CA THR A 81 9.80 -7.90 6.52
C THR A 81 9.19 -7.49 7.85
N LYS A 82 8.51 -6.34 7.89
CA LYS A 82 7.86 -5.83 9.10
C LYS A 82 6.38 -5.64 8.87
N ILE A 83 5.56 -6.26 9.70
CA ILE A 83 4.09 -6.17 9.63
C ILE A 83 3.60 -5.71 11.00
N GLY A 84 2.86 -4.61 11.03
CA GLY A 84 2.26 -4.06 12.24
C GLY A 84 1.10 -4.91 12.78
N ASP A 85 0.14 -4.25 13.41
CA ASP A 85 -0.94 -4.88 14.13
C ASP A 85 -2.26 -4.95 13.35
N ARG A 86 -3.14 -5.89 13.71
CA ARG A 86 -4.54 -5.98 13.27
C ARG A 86 -4.75 -6.05 11.74
N ASN A 87 -3.75 -6.50 11.02
CA ASN A 87 -3.89 -6.71 9.59
C ASN A 87 -4.67 -8.00 9.27
N THR A 88 -5.42 -7.97 8.20
CA THR A 88 -6.04 -9.16 7.60
C THR A 88 -5.34 -9.46 6.28
N ILE A 89 -4.56 -10.54 6.26
CA ILE A 89 -3.79 -11.02 5.12
C ILE A 89 -4.50 -12.26 4.58
N ARG A 90 -5.17 -12.11 3.44
CA ARG A 90 -6.03 -13.15 2.87
C ARG A 90 -5.23 -14.22 2.14
N GLU A 91 -5.97 -15.16 1.55
CA GLU A 91 -5.44 -16.38 0.95
C GLU A 91 -4.44 -16.08 -0.16
N TYR A 92 -3.32 -16.80 -0.15
CA TYR A 92 -2.27 -16.75 -1.18
C TYR A 92 -1.67 -15.36 -1.41
N VAL A 93 -1.73 -14.48 -0.42
CA VAL A 93 -0.96 -13.23 -0.44
C VAL A 93 0.53 -13.55 -0.35
N THR A 94 1.34 -12.87 -1.16
CA THR A 94 2.81 -13.00 -1.10
C THR A 94 3.44 -11.66 -0.70
N ILE A 95 4.38 -11.70 0.24
CA ILE A 95 5.11 -10.52 0.73
C ILE A 95 6.59 -10.88 0.74
N ASN A 96 7.39 -10.24 -0.11
CA ASN A 96 8.83 -10.43 -0.14
C ASN A 96 9.56 -9.48 0.81
N ARG A 97 10.68 -9.95 1.41
CA ARG A 97 11.59 -9.09 2.17
C ARG A 97 12.29 -8.07 1.25
N ALA A 98 12.94 -7.07 1.82
CA ALA A 98 13.68 -6.07 1.05
C ALA A 98 14.92 -6.64 0.33
N THR A 99 15.56 -5.86 -0.55
CA THR A 99 16.72 -6.30 -1.33
C THR A 99 18.06 -5.96 -0.68
N GLY A 100 18.15 -4.81 0.02
CA GLY A 100 19.39 -4.31 0.60
C GLY A 100 19.59 -4.73 2.05
N GLU A 101 20.84 -4.72 2.49
CA GLU A 101 21.24 -5.05 3.85
C GLU A 101 20.56 -4.10 4.86
N GLY A 102 19.86 -4.67 5.84
CA GLY A 102 19.13 -3.90 6.87
C GLY A 102 17.88 -3.16 6.38
N GLU A 103 17.56 -3.20 5.08
CA GLU A 103 16.33 -2.62 4.54
C GLU A 103 15.11 -3.47 4.88
N ALA A 104 13.92 -2.89 4.81
CA ALA A 104 12.66 -3.56 5.13
C ALA A 104 11.59 -3.35 4.06
N THR A 105 10.79 -4.38 3.81
CA THR A 105 9.43 -4.25 3.31
C THR A 105 8.52 -4.06 4.52
N ALA A 106 7.76 -2.96 4.55
CA ALA A 106 7.01 -2.54 5.74
C ALA A 106 5.51 -2.43 5.47
N ILE A 107 4.72 -2.99 6.37
CA ILE A 107 3.26 -2.91 6.36
C ILE A 107 2.82 -2.42 7.73
N GLY A 108 2.05 -1.33 7.78
CA GLY A 108 1.52 -0.73 8.99
C GLY A 108 0.38 -1.54 9.63
N ASN A 109 -0.64 -0.85 10.10
CA ASN A 109 -1.69 -1.42 10.93
C ASN A 109 -3.06 -1.39 10.25
N ASP A 110 -3.97 -2.25 10.70
CA ASP A 110 -5.39 -2.24 10.30
C ASP A 110 -5.63 -2.41 8.79
N ASN A 111 -4.68 -3.02 8.07
CA ASN A 111 -4.76 -3.21 6.62
C ASN A 111 -5.57 -4.45 6.25
N LEU A 112 -6.22 -4.40 5.08
CA LEU A 112 -6.84 -5.55 4.44
C LEU A 112 -6.14 -5.83 3.10
N LEU A 113 -5.39 -6.92 3.05
CA LEU A 113 -4.76 -7.44 1.84
C LEU A 113 -5.59 -8.63 1.37
N MET A 114 -6.35 -8.45 0.29
CA MET A 114 -7.25 -9.49 -0.22
C MET A 114 -6.48 -10.59 -0.97
N ALA A 115 -7.17 -11.66 -1.33
CA ALA A 115 -6.55 -12.85 -1.91
C ALA A 115 -5.73 -12.55 -3.18
N TYR A 116 -4.58 -13.24 -3.28
CA TYR A 116 -3.63 -13.14 -4.40
C TYR A 116 -2.95 -11.76 -4.57
N VAL A 117 -2.97 -10.92 -3.55
CA VAL A 117 -2.15 -9.69 -3.56
C VAL A 117 -0.67 -10.06 -3.47
N HIS A 118 0.16 -9.42 -4.29
CA HIS A 118 1.60 -9.50 -4.20
C HIS A 118 2.21 -8.17 -3.76
N ILE A 119 3.05 -8.21 -2.75
CA ILE A 119 3.83 -7.08 -2.25
C ILE A 119 5.30 -7.42 -2.47
N ALA A 120 5.93 -6.77 -3.46
CA ALA A 120 7.34 -6.94 -3.74
C ALA A 120 8.22 -6.25 -2.68
N HIS A 121 9.51 -6.43 -2.84
CA HIS A 121 10.55 -5.90 -1.96
C HIS A 121 10.49 -4.38 -1.77
N ASN A 122 10.89 -3.90 -0.59
CA ASN A 122 11.01 -2.48 -0.28
C ASN A 122 9.71 -1.68 -0.40
N CYS A 123 8.55 -2.33 -0.44
CA CYS A 123 7.27 -1.62 -0.39
C CYS A 123 7.01 -1.09 1.01
N GLU A 124 6.39 0.10 1.08
CA GLU A 124 5.91 0.72 2.31
C GLU A 124 4.39 0.90 2.24
N ILE A 125 3.64 0.18 3.05
CA ILE A 125 2.19 0.28 3.16
C ILE A 125 1.86 0.84 4.53
N ALA A 126 1.23 2.01 4.59
CA ALA A 126 0.84 2.67 5.82
C ALA A 126 -0.38 1.99 6.48
N ASP A 127 -1.19 2.73 7.23
CA ASP A 127 -2.29 2.17 8.00
C ASP A 127 -3.64 2.22 7.26
N ARG A 128 -4.54 1.27 7.58
CA ARG A 128 -5.92 1.23 7.12
C ARG A 128 -6.08 1.22 5.58
N VAL A 129 -5.07 0.72 4.89
CA VAL A 129 -5.10 0.51 3.43
C VAL A 129 -5.93 -0.72 3.11
N VAL A 130 -6.68 -0.67 2.01
CA VAL A 130 -7.33 -1.85 1.45
C VAL A 130 -6.79 -2.10 0.06
N ILE A 131 -6.20 -3.27 -0.15
CA ILE A 131 -5.74 -3.75 -1.45
C ILE A 131 -6.61 -4.93 -1.83
N THR A 132 -7.38 -4.79 -2.93
CA THR A 132 -8.32 -5.83 -3.34
C THR A 132 -7.64 -6.93 -4.15
N ASN A 133 -8.40 -7.96 -4.49
CA ASN A 133 -7.88 -9.20 -5.08
C ASN A 133 -6.98 -8.98 -6.30
N THR A 134 -5.90 -9.77 -6.38
CA THR A 134 -5.02 -9.87 -7.55
C THR A 134 -4.35 -8.54 -7.92
N VAL A 135 -4.05 -7.70 -6.94
CA VAL A 135 -3.21 -6.51 -7.12
C VAL A 135 -1.75 -6.89 -6.97
N GLN A 136 -0.91 -6.45 -7.90
CA GLN A 136 0.52 -6.74 -7.94
C GLN A 136 1.31 -5.44 -7.75
N LEU A 137 2.01 -5.31 -6.62
CA LEU A 137 2.93 -4.20 -6.37
C LEU A 137 4.33 -4.59 -6.81
N ALA A 138 4.95 -3.79 -7.68
CA ALA A 138 6.38 -3.91 -7.94
C ALA A 138 7.20 -3.31 -6.78
N GLY A 139 8.53 -3.45 -6.81
CA GLY A 139 9.39 -2.96 -5.74
C GLY A 139 9.30 -1.47 -5.46
N HIS A 140 9.55 -1.08 -4.20
CA HIS A 140 9.61 0.32 -3.75
C HIS A 140 8.30 1.11 -3.92
N VAL A 141 7.15 0.45 -4.00
CA VAL A 141 5.86 1.14 -3.99
C VAL A 141 5.55 1.63 -2.58
N ARG A 142 5.13 2.89 -2.48
CA ARG A 142 4.66 3.49 -1.24
C ARG A 142 3.17 3.76 -1.30
N ILE A 143 2.41 3.35 -0.27
CA ILE A 143 0.97 3.56 -0.17
C ILE A 143 0.67 4.22 1.18
N GLU A 144 0.07 5.41 1.15
CA GLU A 144 -0.27 6.16 2.35
C GLU A 144 -1.59 5.70 2.98
N ASN A 145 -1.88 6.27 4.16
CA ASN A 145 -3.03 5.89 4.98
C ASN A 145 -4.36 5.93 4.23
N HIS A 146 -5.23 5.01 4.57
CA HIS A 146 -6.62 4.97 4.07
C HIS A 146 -6.78 4.82 2.55
N ALA A 147 -5.72 4.61 1.77
CA ALA A 147 -5.83 4.37 0.34
C ALA A 147 -6.62 3.10 0.03
N ARG A 148 -7.34 3.12 -1.09
CA ARG A 148 -8.14 1.99 -1.58
C ARG A 148 -7.71 1.61 -2.98
N ILE A 149 -7.23 0.39 -3.15
CA ILE A 149 -6.72 -0.11 -4.43
C ILE A 149 -7.70 -1.14 -4.98
N GLY A 150 -8.29 -0.84 -6.12
CA GLY A 150 -9.21 -1.73 -6.85
C GLY A 150 -8.51 -2.99 -7.35
N GLY A 151 -9.27 -4.02 -7.66
CA GLY A 151 -8.72 -5.34 -8.01
C GLY A 151 -8.18 -5.46 -9.44
N VAL A 152 -7.39 -6.52 -9.66
CA VAL A 152 -6.87 -6.93 -10.97
C VAL A 152 -6.05 -5.83 -11.63
N LEU A 153 -5.01 -5.35 -10.97
CA LEU A 153 -4.13 -4.31 -11.50
C LEU A 153 -2.67 -4.48 -11.06
N GLY A 154 -1.77 -3.85 -11.82
CA GLY A 154 -0.36 -3.73 -11.49
C GLY A 154 0.05 -2.30 -11.18
N ILE A 155 0.92 -2.15 -10.20
CA ILE A 155 1.51 -0.87 -9.80
C ILE A 155 3.00 -0.91 -10.09
N HIS A 156 3.46 0.03 -10.92
CA HIS A 156 4.86 0.12 -11.33
C HIS A 156 5.77 0.47 -10.14
N GLN A 157 7.02 0.02 -10.21
CA GLN A 157 8.03 0.31 -9.20
C GLN A 157 8.18 1.80 -8.93
N PHE A 158 8.48 2.14 -7.66
CA PHE A 158 8.67 3.49 -7.15
C PHE A 158 7.42 4.39 -7.16
N VAL A 159 6.25 3.88 -7.55
CA VAL A 159 5.01 4.67 -7.49
C VAL A 159 4.66 4.99 -6.04
N HIS A 160 4.23 6.24 -5.82
CA HIS A 160 3.68 6.70 -4.56
C HIS A 160 2.15 6.91 -4.72
N ILE A 161 1.37 6.29 -3.83
CA ILE A 161 -0.09 6.44 -3.76
C ILE A 161 -0.43 7.21 -2.50
N GLY A 162 -1.01 8.38 -2.66
CA GLY A 162 -1.32 9.30 -1.58
C GLY A 162 -2.51 8.88 -0.72
N GLU A 163 -2.61 9.55 0.43
CA GLU A 163 -3.63 9.32 1.44
C GLU A 163 -5.05 9.44 0.86
N LEU A 164 -5.96 8.55 1.31
CA LEU A 164 -7.36 8.54 0.88
C LEU A 164 -7.55 8.47 -0.65
N ALA A 165 -6.50 8.15 -1.41
CA ALA A 165 -6.65 7.92 -2.84
C ALA A 165 -7.49 6.67 -3.10
N MET A 166 -8.26 6.71 -4.20
CA MET A 166 -9.01 5.57 -4.71
C MET A 166 -8.53 5.22 -6.12
N VAL A 167 -8.02 4.02 -6.28
CA VAL A 167 -7.65 3.46 -7.58
C VAL A 167 -8.74 2.50 -8.01
N GLY A 168 -9.36 2.75 -9.16
CA GLY A 168 -10.38 1.87 -9.75
C GLY A 168 -9.78 0.53 -10.19
N GLY A 169 -10.58 -0.52 -10.24
CA GLY A 169 -10.12 -1.84 -10.73
C GLY A 169 -9.66 -1.80 -12.19
N MET A 170 -8.78 -2.76 -12.57
CA MET A 170 -8.23 -2.91 -13.93
C MET A 170 -7.49 -1.66 -14.44
N THR A 171 -7.00 -0.81 -13.55
CA THR A 171 -6.29 0.42 -13.87
C THR A 171 -4.78 0.16 -13.97
N ARG A 172 -4.11 0.69 -15.00
CA ARG A 172 -2.64 0.64 -15.07
C ARG A 172 -2.06 1.82 -14.29
N ILE A 173 -1.27 1.55 -13.25
CA ILE A 173 -0.62 2.58 -12.42
C ILE A 173 0.88 2.59 -12.70
N ASP A 174 1.35 3.59 -13.43
CA ASP A 174 2.75 3.80 -13.78
C ASP A 174 3.31 5.18 -13.37
N ARG A 175 2.51 5.97 -12.66
CA ARG A 175 2.83 7.29 -12.11
C ARG A 175 2.22 7.44 -10.73
N ASP A 176 2.64 8.48 -9.99
CA ASP A 176 2.12 8.74 -8.66
C ASP A 176 0.63 9.08 -8.67
N VAL A 177 -0.08 8.53 -7.71
CA VAL A 177 -1.52 8.78 -7.50
C VAL A 177 -1.66 9.85 -6.42
N PRO A 178 -2.08 11.08 -6.76
CA PRO A 178 -2.18 12.15 -5.76
C PRO A 178 -3.19 11.82 -4.65
N PRO A 179 -2.94 12.29 -3.42
CA PRO A 179 -3.85 12.07 -2.29
C PRO A 179 -5.25 12.60 -2.60
N TYR A 180 -6.27 11.95 -2.02
CA TYR A 180 -7.67 12.33 -2.11
C TYR A 180 -8.32 12.14 -3.48
N MET A 181 -7.59 11.66 -4.48
CA MET A 181 -8.09 11.54 -5.86
C MET A 181 -8.68 10.16 -6.15
N LEU A 182 -9.65 10.14 -7.06
CA LEU A 182 -10.12 8.95 -7.76
C LEU A 182 -9.40 8.84 -9.10
N VAL A 183 -8.70 7.73 -9.29
CA VAL A 183 -7.94 7.40 -10.50
C VAL A 183 -8.46 6.12 -11.11
N GLU A 184 -8.67 6.10 -12.42
CA GLU A 184 -9.09 4.90 -13.14
C GLU A 184 -8.71 4.92 -14.63
N GLY A 185 -8.70 3.74 -15.24
CA GLY A 185 -8.56 3.51 -16.67
C GLY A 185 -7.17 3.07 -17.13
N ASN A 186 -7.06 2.76 -18.41
CA ASN A 186 -5.82 2.46 -19.12
C ASN A 186 -5.82 3.20 -20.48
N PRO A 187 -5.02 4.26 -20.63
CA PRO A 187 -4.14 4.86 -19.65
C PRO A 187 -4.88 5.46 -18.45
N SER A 188 -4.26 5.42 -17.27
CA SER A 188 -4.84 5.96 -16.03
C SER A 188 -5.02 7.48 -16.08
N ARG A 189 -6.11 7.96 -15.49
CA ARG A 189 -6.42 9.39 -15.37
C ARG A 189 -7.06 9.70 -14.04
N VAL A 190 -6.71 10.86 -13.48
CA VAL A 190 -7.48 11.42 -12.37
C VAL A 190 -8.87 11.81 -12.91
N ARG A 191 -9.91 11.29 -12.26
CA ARG A 191 -11.32 11.52 -12.65
C ARG A 191 -11.97 12.58 -11.82
N SER A 192 -11.78 12.51 -10.52
CA SER A 192 -12.37 13.41 -9.54
C SER A 192 -11.64 13.30 -8.20
N LEU A 193 -12.08 14.06 -7.21
CA LEU A 193 -11.83 13.75 -5.82
C LEU A 193 -12.55 12.45 -5.41
N ASN A 194 -11.96 11.70 -4.50
CA ASN A 194 -12.59 10.55 -3.84
C ASN A 194 -13.62 11.03 -2.79
N LEU A 195 -14.71 11.65 -3.25
CA LEU A 195 -15.71 12.28 -2.38
C LEU A 195 -16.30 11.31 -1.34
N ILE A 196 -16.46 10.04 -1.71
CA ILE A 196 -17.01 9.01 -0.82
C ILE A 196 -15.99 8.72 0.29
N GLY A 197 -14.72 8.53 -0.05
CA GLY A 197 -13.65 8.30 0.91
C GLY A 197 -13.47 9.48 1.86
N LEU A 198 -13.42 10.70 1.33
CA LEU A 198 -13.30 11.93 2.11
C LEU A 198 -14.46 12.10 3.10
N LYS A 199 -15.70 11.86 2.66
CA LYS A 199 -16.89 11.92 3.54
C LYS A 199 -16.81 10.86 4.66
N ARG A 200 -16.41 9.63 4.35
CA ARG A 200 -16.26 8.55 5.33
C ARG A 200 -15.13 8.83 6.34
N ALA A 201 -14.10 9.53 5.90
CA ALA A 201 -13.01 9.97 6.76
C ALA A 201 -13.36 11.18 7.65
N GLY A 202 -14.56 11.77 7.47
CA GLY A 202 -15.03 12.90 8.29
C GLY A 202 -14.38 14.24 7.92
N ILE A 203 -13.90 14.39 6.68
CA ILE A 203 -13.32 15.67 6.21
C ILE A 203 -14.36 16.78 6.31
N SER A 204 -13.97 17.92 6.87
CA SER A 204 -14.87 19.06 7.08
C SER A 204 -15.39 19.63 5.74
N PRO A 205 -16.60 20.28 5.73
CA PRO A 205 -17.10 20.96 4.53
C PRO A 205 -16.14 22.02 3.98
N ASP A 206 -15.42 22.73 4.86
CA ASP A 206 -14.47 23.77 4.50
C ASP A 206 -13.23 23.18 3.83
N ASP A 207 -12.62 22.13 4.42
CA ASP A 207 -11.51 21.41 3.82
C ASP A 207 -11.90 20.78 2.48
N LEU A 208 -13.10 20.19 2.41
CA LEU A 208 -13.60 19.64 1.15
C LEU A 208 -13.79 20.72 0.09
N SER A 209 -14.21 21.92 0.46
CA SER A 209 -14.33 23.07 -0.45
C SER A 209 -12.95 23.49 -0.99
N LEU A 210 -11.92 23.56 -0.11
CA LEU A 210 -10.56 23.85 -0.50
C LEU A 210 -9.97 22.77 -1.42
N LEU A 211 -10.16 21.50 -1.10
CA LEU A 211 -9.73 20.40 -1.97
C LEU A 211 -10.41 20.44 -3.35
N LYS A 212 -11.70 20.81 -3.42
CA LYS A 212 -12.40 21.02 -4.69
C LYS A 212 -11.82 22.18 -5.50
N LYS A 213 -11.40 23.25 -4.83
CA LYS A 213 -10.71 24.38 -5.47
C LYS A 213 -9.36 23.95 -5.99
N ALA A 214 -8.57 23.25 -5.18
CA ALA A 214 -7.28 22.67 -5.57
C ALA A 214 -7.40 21.74 -6.78
N PHE A 215 -8.35 20.82 -6.74
CA PHE A 215 -8.64 19.91 -7.86
C PHE A 215 -8.90 20.65 -9.17
N ARG A 216 -9.71 21.72 -9.13
CA ARG A 216 -9.98 22.55 -10.31
C ARG A 216 -8.75 23.25 -10.85
N LEU A 217 -7.92 23.81 -9.97
CA LEU A 217 -6.65 24.44 -10.34
C LEU A 217 -5.70 23.46 -11.03
N ILE A 218 -5.54 22.26 -10.49
CA ILE A 218 -4.60 21.26 -11.01
C ILE A 218 -5.09 20.63 -12.33
N TYR A 219 -6.38 20.33 -12.46
CA TYR A 219 -6.89 19.46 -13.53
C TYR A 219 -7.86 20.13 -14.51
N HIS A 220 -8.34 21.33 -14.21
CA HIS A 220 -9.36 22.01 -15.02
C HIS A 220 -9.01 23.46 -15.38
N SER A 221 -7.88 24.01 -14.89
CA SER A 221 -7.37 25.30 -15.36
C SER A 221 -6.70 25.18 -16.73
N GLU A 222 -6.49 26.31 -17.40
CA GLU A 222 -5.70 26.39 -18.64
C GLU A 222 -4.22 26.63 -18.37
N GLU A 223 -3.87 26.82 -17.11
CA GLU A 223 -2.53 27.13 -16.65
C GLU A 223 -1.62 25.89 -16.67
N SER A 224 -0.32 26.16 -16.68
CA SER A 224 0.69 25.11 -16.51
C SER A 224 0.60 24.51 -15.11
N PHE A 225 1.00 23.25 -14.98
CA PHE A 225 1.04 22.55 -13.69
C PHE A 225 1.87 23.34 -12.63
N LYS A 226 2.95 24.01 -13.07
CA LYS A 226 3.78 24.85 -12.18
C LYS A 226 3.00 26.04 -11.64
N GLN A 227 2.27 26.75 -12.49
CA GLN A 227 1.42 27.88 -12.08
C GLN A 227 0.29 27.42 -11.14
N ALA A 228 -0.32 26.26 -11.42
CA ALA A 228 -1.31 25.67 -10.52
C ALA A 228 -0.72 25.41 -9.12
N LEU A 229 0.51 24.88 -9.02
CA LEU A 229 1.18 24.67 -7.73
C LEU A 229 1.46 26.01 -7.01
N GLU A 230 1.86 27.05 -7.72
CA GLU A 230 2.08 28.40 -7.15
C GLU A 230 0.76 28.94 -6.56
N GLN A 231 -0.34 28.86 -7.31
CA GLN A 231 -1.66 29.31 -6.80
C GLN A 231 -2.16 28.48 -5.61
N LEU A 232 -1.83 27.20 -5.53
CA LEU A 232 -2.16 26.37 -4.36
C LEU A 232 -1.48 26.87 -3.09
N THR A 233 -0.30 27.50 -3.18
CA THR A 233 0.37 28.09 -2.01
C THR A 233 -0.33 29.32 -1.47
N GLU A 234 -1.10 30.02 -2.30
CA GLU A 234 -1.84 31.22 -1.92
C GLU A 234 -3.17 30.91 -1.22
N LEU A 235 -3.63 29.66 -1.32
CA LEU A 235 -4.85 29.23 -0.64
C LEU A 235 -4.62 29.05 0.87
N PRO A 236 -5.68 29.15 1.72
CA PRO A 236 -5.58 28.81 3.13
C PRO A 236 -5.00 27.40 3.33
N GLN A 237 -3.86 27.32 4.02
CA GLN A 237 -3.15 26.06 4.21
C GLN A 237 -3.78 25.25 5.34
N THR A 238 -4.60 24.27 4.98
CA THR A 238 -5.05 23.23 5.91
C THR A 238 -4.10 22.02 5.85
N PRO A 239 -4.11 21.11 6.83
CA PRO A 239 -3.29 19.90 6.78
C PRO A 239 -3.45 19.10 5.47
N TYR A 240 -4.67 19.02 4.95
CA TYR A 240 -4.98 18.30 3.71
C TYR A 240 -4.43 18.98 2.46
N LEU A 241 -4.56 20.32 2.38
CA LEU A 241 -4.05 21.07 1.23
C LEU A 241 -2.52 21.10 1.25
N PHE A 242 -1.92 21.28 2.42
CA PHE A 242 -0.47 21.22 2.60
C PHE A 242 0.08 19.85 2.17
N HIS A 243 -0.55 18.77 2.63
CA HIS A 243 -0.15 17.40 2.25
C HIS A 243 -0.26 17.17 0.72
N LEU A 244 -1.37 17.59 0.10
CA LEU A 244 -1.53 17.50 -1.37
C LEU A 244 -0.40 18.28 -2.08
N LEU A 245 -0.09 19.48 -1.65
CA LEU A 245 0.93 20.32 -2.25
C LEU A 245 2.33 19.69 -2.13
N GLU A 246 2.70 19.22 -0.95
CA GLU A 246 3.98 18.55 -0.72
C GLU A 246 4.11 17.25 -1.52
N PHE A 247 3.06 16.44 -1.57
CA PHE A 247 3.02 15.24 -2.41
C PHE A 247 3.30 15.58 -3.88
N LEU A 248 2.61 16.59 -4.42
CA LEU A 248 2.76 16.99 -5.82
C LEU A 248 4.16 17.54 -6.12
N ARG A 249 4.75 18.33 -5.18
CA ARG A 249 6.14 18.80 -5.30
C ARG A 249 7.14 17.65 -5.34
N GLN A 250 6.98 16.66 -4.46
CA GLN A 250 7.83 15.48 -4.44
C GLN A 250 7.67 14.65 -5.72
N SER A 251 6.44 14.54 -6.23
CA SER A 251 6.14 13.75 -7.43
C SER A 251 6.78 14.28 -8.72
N ILE A 252 7.18 15.55 -8.77
CA ILE A 252 7.80 16.18 -9.96
C ILE A 252 9.31 16.32 -9.86
N THR A 253 9.96 15.71 -8.88
CA THR A 253 11.44 15.68 -8.81
C THR A 253 12.02 14.90 -10.00
N ALA A 254 13.29 15.17 -10.33
CA ALA A 254 13.90 14.71 -11.58
C ALA A 254 13.95 13.18 -11.76
N ASP A 255 13.95 12.45 -10.65
CA ASP A 255 13.99 10.98 -10.59
C ASP A 255 12.61 10.31 -10.67
N ARG A 256 11.52 11.10 -10.66
CA ARG A 256 10.15 10.60 -10.65
C ARG A 256 9.42 10.83 -11.98
N ARG A 257 8.42 9.99 -12.23
CA ARG A 257 7.60 10.08 -13.44
C ARG A 257 6.52 11.15 -13.40
N GLY A 258 6.34 11.80 -12.25
CA GLY A 258 5.29 12.77 -12.00
C GLY A 258 3.93 12.14 -11.65
N PRO A 259 2.94 12.98 -11.28
CA PRO A 259 1.61 12.52 -10.93
C PRO A 259 0.82 12.07 -12.17
N ILE A 260 -0.20 11.22 -11.95
CA ILE A 260 -1.17 10.85 -12.99
C ILE A 260 -1.88 12.10 -13.48
N PRO A 261 -1.94 12.33 -14.82
CA PRO A 261 -2.61 13.49 -15.38
C PRO A 261 -4.14 13.40 -15.27
N GLY A 262 -4.79 14.54 -15.36
CA GLY A 262 -6.23 14.64 -15.49
C GLY A 262 -6.76 14.13 -16.84
N ARG A 263 -8.07 14.17 -17.02
CA ARG A 263 -8.73 13.80 -18.26
C ARG A 263 -8.31 14.80 -19.37
N GLN A 264 -7.80 14.30 -20.49
CA GLN A 264 -7.59 15.16 -21.66
C GLN A 264 -8.94 15.80 -22.06
N ARG A 265 -8.96 17.13 -22.17
CA ARG A 265 -10.08 17.80 -22.84
C ARG A 265 -10.12 17.28 -24.29
N ARG A 266 -11.27 16.82 -24.75
CA ARG A 266 -11.48 16.63 -26.19
C ARG A 266 -11.30 18.01 -26.82
N SER A 267 -10.30 18.17 -27.69
CA SER A 267 -10.22 19.31 -28.58
C SER A 267 -11.53 19.29 -29.38
N SER A 268 -12.35 20.30 -29.19
CA SER A 268 -13.52 20.56 -30.05
C SER A 268 -12.98 21.10 -31.38
N HIS A 269 -12.50 20.17 -32.21
CA HIS A 269 -12.23 20.39 -33.62
C HIS A 269 -12.92 19.25 -34.37
N GLU A 270 -14.18 19.45 -34.68
CA GLU A 270 -14.90 19.00 -35.85
C GLU A 270 -15.89 20.09 -36.26
#